data_8ebb798bb8880b61bd42e25b9eb6ecff
#
_entry.id   8ebb798bb8880b61bd42e25b9eb6ecff
#
_cell.length_a   1.000
_cell.length_b   1.000
_cell.length_c   1.000
_cell.angle_alpha   90.00
_cell.angle_beta   90.00
_cell.angle_gamma   90.00
#
_symmetry.space_group_name_H-M   'P 1'
#
loop_
_entity.id
_entity.type
_entity.pdbx_description
1 polymer ?
#
loop_
_entity_poly.entity_id
_entity_poly.type
_entity_poly.pdbx_seq_one_letter_code
_entity_poly.pdbx_strand_id
1 'polypeptide(L)'
;MKYFCAGLFVVFSFFFNDGVFAENNCYEGKKGKLLYSNPLAEQDDVQDWVMEGPGRVEFKNDWMEMYSPGEEFHHVYWCPETFPGSFIAEWEARNLNTEAGLCIVFFSAMGKNGEDIFEPTFPFRDGTFSHYTKSEKLNCYHISYYANGRDKPGREISHLRKNSGFHLVYQEIPGIPTKSNEVHKLTLIKVDSRILMYVDDRKIIDWTDDGKKYGPVLQEGKIGFRQMQWTHFRYRNFKVYAVKN
;
A
#
# COMPACT_ATOMS: atom_id res chain seq x y z
N MET A 1 -13.87 78.27 -24.50
CA MET A 1 -13.00 77.44 -23.60
C MET A 1 -13.57 76.07 -23.56
N LYS A 2 -12.93 75.11 -24.29
CA LYS A 2 -13.33 73.72 -24.36
C LYS A 2 -12.23 72.93 -23.64
N TYR A 3 -12.57 72.28 -22.52
CA TYR A 3 -11.66 71.36 -21.83
C TYR A 3 -11.80 69.94 -22.42
N PHE A 4 -10.70 69.37 -22.91
CA PHE A 4 -10.56 68.01 -23.34
C PHE A 4 -10.09 67.22 -22.12
N CYS A 5 -10.90 66.25 -21.64
CA CYS A 5 -10.45 65.25 -20.70
C CYS A 5 -9.94 64.03 -21.47
N ALA A 6 -8.65 63.78 -21.37
CA ALA A 6 -8.05 62.56 -21.87
C ALA A 6 -8.20 61.43 -20.80
N GLY A 7 -8.99 60.42 -21.14
CA GLY A 7 -9.13 59.21 -20.31
C GLY A 7 -7.97 58.29 -20.53
N LEU A 8 -7.25 58.00 -19.47
CA LEU A 8 -6.17 57.03 -19.42
C LEU A 8 -6.78 55.61 -19.25
N PHE A 9 -6.75 54.79 -20.30
CA PHE A 9 -7.10 53.37 -20.19
C PHE A 9 -5.88 52.61 -19.66
N VAL A 10 -5.96 52.16 -18.42
CA VAL A 10 -4.99 51.18 -17.85
C VAL A 10 -5.46 49.77 -18.18
N VAL A 11 -4.74 49.13 -19.10
CA VAL A 11 -4.95 47.71 -19.41
C VAL A 11 -4.24 46.89 -18.34
N PHE A 12 -4.99 46.26 -17.47
CA PHE A 12 -4.48 45.22 -16.56
C PHE A 12 -4.30 43.91 -17.33
N SER A 13 -3.07 43.61 -17.70
CA SER A 13 -2.73 42.30 -18.19
C SER A 13 -2.65 41.33 -16.99
N PHE A 14 -3.65 40.45 -16.87
CA PHE A 14 -3.57 39.31 -15.97
C PHE A 14 -2.61 38.28 -16.58
N PHE A 15 -1.41 38.22 -16.06
CA PHE A 15 -0.55 37.04 -16.29
C PHE A 15 -1.13 35.89 -15.47
N PHE A 16 -1.78 34.97 -16.15
CA PHE A 16 -2.00 33.63 -15.59
C PHE A 16 -0.62 32.99 -15.45
N ASN A 17 -0.14 32.94 -14.24
CA ASN A 17 1.00 32.14 -13.89
C ASN A 17 0.49 30.68 -13.85
N ASP A 18 0.67 29.94 -14.95
CA ASP A 18 0.56 28.49 -14.94
C ASP A 18 1.61 27.97 -13.96
N GLY A 19 1.22 27.88 -12.70
CA GLY A 19 1.98 27.21 -11.68
C GLY A 19 2.14 25.75 -12.11
N VAL A 20 3.25 25.46 -12.77
CA VAL A 20 3.79 24.10 -12.86
C VAL A 20 4.01 23.68 -11.42
N PHE A 21 3.04 22.94 -10.89
CA PHE A 21 3.26 22.18 -9.66
C PHE A 21 4.40 21.21 -9.97
N ALA A 22 5.62 21.61 -9.63
CA ALA A 22 6.73 20.70 -9.58
C ALA A 22 6.28 19.57 -8.66
N GLU A 23 6.08 18.37 -9.20
CA GLU A 23 6.02 17.14 -8.42
C GLU A 23 7.33 17.08 -7.64
N ASN A 24 7.31 17.59 -6.41
CA ASN A 24 8.37 17.33 -5.45
C ASN A 24 8.31 15.84 -5.14
N ASN A 25 9.01 15.05 -5.95
CA ASN A 25 9.24 13.64 -5.69
C ASN A 25 10.06 13.55 -4.40
N CYS A 26 9.38 13.47 -3.26
CA CYS A 26 9.97 13.25 -1.94
C CYS A 26 10.60 11.87 -1.80
N TYR A 27 10.61 11.05 -2.86
CA TYR A 27 11.08 9.67 -2.81
C TYR A 27 12.59 9.59 -2.98
N GLU A 28 13.26 8.91 -2.06
CA GLU A 28 14.69 8.58 -2.12
C GLU A 28 14.97 7.43 -3.12
N GLY A 29 14.21 7.32 -4.19
CA GLY A 29 14.40 6.35 -5.25
C GLY A 29 13.75 6.87 -6.52
N LYS A 30 14.47 6.84 -7.62
CA LYS A 30 13.90 7.18 -8.92
C LYS A 30 13.19 5.95 -9.47
N LYS A 31 11.97 6.12 -9.96
CA LYS A 31 11.26 5.08 -10.70
C LYS A 31 12.04 4.71 -11.96
N GLY A 32 12.31 3.44 -12.09
CA GLY A 32 12.87 2.84 -13.29
C GLY A 32 11.78 2.27 -14.21
N LYS A 33 12.05 1.11 -14.80
CA LYS A 33 11.11 0.41 -15.69
C LYS A 33 9.84 0.02 -14.92
N LEU A 34 8.68 0.22 -15.53
CA LEU A 34 7.41 -0.34 -15.06
C LEU A 34 7.49 -1.87 -15.16
N LEU A 35 7.32 -2.56 -14.04
CA LEU A 35 7.34 -4.03 -13.94
C LEU A 35 5.93 -4.60 -14.01
N TYR A 36 4.96 -3.93 -13.39
CA TYR A 36 3.57 -4.36 -13.32
C TYR A 36 2.64 -3.15 -13.29
N SER A 37 1.50 -3.26 -13.95
CA SER A 37 0.43 -2.25 -13.89
C SER A 37 -0.91 -2.93 -13.96
N ASN A 38 -1.78 -2.64 -13.01
CA ASN A 38 -3.12 -3.16 -12.94
C ASN A 38 -4.06 -2.04 -12.47
N PRO A 39 -5.09 -1.69 -13.25
CA PRO A 39 -6.03 -0.64 -12.85
C PRO A 39 -6.88 -1.04 -11.64
N LEU A 40 -7.11 -2.34 -11.40
CA LEU A 40 -8.02 -2.88 -10.39
C LEU A 40 -9.45 -2.33 -10.59
N ALA A 41 -9.90 -2.26 -11.84
CA ALA A 41 -11.16 -1.61 -12.24
C ALA A 41 -12.30 -2.60 -12.50
N GLU A 42 -11.97 -3.80 -12.94
CA GLU A 42 -12.93 -4.84 -13.32
C GLU A 42 -12.43 -6.25 -12.99
N GLN A 43 -13.31 -7.24 -13.11
CA GLN A 43 -13.02 -8.62 -12.73
C GLN A 43 -11.86 -9.22 -13.54
N ASP A 44 -11.75 -8.87 -14.81
CA ASP A 44 -10.72 -9.39 -15.71
C ASP A 44 -9.31 -8.92 -15.30
N ASP A 45 -9.21 -7.77 -14.65
CA ASP A 45 -7.93 -7.25 -14.14
C ASP A 45 -7.31 -8.15 -13.07
N VAL A 46 -8.10 -8.92 -12.36
CA VAL A 46 -7.69 -9.71 -11.18
C VAL A 46 -8.00 -11.20 -11.31
N GLN A 47 -8.24 -11.69 -12.53
CA GLN A 47 -8.60 -13.10 -12.77
C GLN A 47 -7.55 -14.08 -12.22
N ASP A 48 -6.27 -13.69 -12.21
CA ASP A 48 -5.14 -14.50 -11.75
C ASP A 48 -4.74 -14.21 -10.29
N TRP A 49 -5.41 -13.26 -9.65
CA TRP A 49 -5.15 -12.96 -8.25
C TRP A 49 -5.69 -14.03 -7.32
N VAL A 50 -5.00 -14.28 -6.22
CA VAL A 50 -5.32 -15.36 -5.29
C VAL A 50 -5.91 -14.80 -4.00
N MET A 51 -7.19 -15.13 -3.73
CA MET A 51 -7.85 -14.81 -2.46
C MET A 51 -7.59 -15.92 -1.45
N GLU A 52 -7.00 -15.58 -0.32
CA GLU A 52 -6.85 -16.45 0.83
C GLU A 52 -7.77 -15.96 1.95
N GLY A 53 -8.69 -16.82 2.38
CA GLY A 53 -9.76 -16.49 3.32
C GLY A 53 -11.06 -16.07 2.64
N PRO A 54 -12.11 -15.83 3.41
CA PRO A 54 -13.46 -15.61 2.90
C PRO A 54 -13.73 -14.16 2.45
N GLY A 55 -12.70 -13.42 2.01
CA GLY A 55 -12.86 -12.08 1.47
C GLY A 55 -13.76 -12.01 0.25
N ARG A 56 -14.29 -10.85 -0.02
CA ARG A 56 -15.09 -10.54 -1.21
C ARG A 56 -14.46 -9.38 -1.95
N VAL A 57 -14.53 -9.42 -3.28
CA VAL A 57 -14.23 -8.31 -4.17
C VAL A 57 -15.41 -8.02 -5.06
N GLU A 58 -15.71 -6.75 -5.23
CA GLU A 58 -16.70 -6.22 -6.16
C GLU A 58 -16.10 -5.06 -6.93
N PHE A 59 -16.61 -4.77 -8.12
CA PHE A 59 -16.11 -3.70 -8.97
C PHE A 59 -17.19 -2.66 -9.19
N LYS A 60 -16.88 -1.39 -8.85
CA LYS A 60 -17.82 -0.27 -8.98
C LYS A 60 -17.07 1.00 -9.36
N ASN A 61 -17.47 1.63 -10.46
CA ASN A 61 -16.92 2.91 -10.90
C ASN A 61 -15.38 2.91 -11.01
N ASP A 62 -14.83 1.89 -11.67
CA ASP A 62 -13.39 1.69 -11.87
C ASP A 62 -12.59 1.52 -10.56
N TRP A 63 -13.21 0.90 -9.54
CA TRP A 63 -12.59 0.54 -8.29
C TRP A 63 -12.87 -0.91 -7.92
N MET A 64 -11.86 -1.59 -7.43
CA MET A 64 -12.00 -2.86 -6.72
C MET A 64 -12.37 -2.57 -5.26
N GLU A 65 -13.58 -2.90 -4.86
CA GLU A 65 -14.00 -2.91 -3.46
C GLU A 65 -13.66 -4.25 -2.84
N MET A 66 -12.93 -4.25 -1.72
CA MET A 66 -12.57 -5.46 -0.98
C MET A 66 -13.09 -5.34 0.45
N TYR A 67 -13.75 -6.40 0.93
CA TYR A 67 -14.35 -6.41 2.26
C TYR A 67 -14.52 -7.83 2.82
N SER A 68 -14.74 -7.91 4.13
CA SER A 68 -15.10 -9.15 4.81
C SER A 68 -16.62 -9.31 4.85
N PRO A 69 -17.18 -10.43 4.37
CA PRO A 69 -18.63 -10.67 4.36
C PRO A 69 -19.22 -10.85 5.76
N GLY A 70 -18.41 -10.99 6.78
CA GLY A 70 -18.79 -11.13 8.19
C GLY A 70 -17.76 -10.54 9.14
N GLU A 71 -18.17 -10.30 10.37
CA GLU A 71 -17.35 -9.57 11.36
C GLU A 71 -16.10 -10.31 11.82
N GLU A 72 -16.02 -11.63 11.64
CA GLU A 72 -14.94 -12.47 12.15
C GLU A 72 -13.86 -12.79 11.11
N PHE A 73 -14.05 -12.39 9.88
CA PHE A 73 -13.21 -12.88 8.79
C PHE A 73 -12.05 -11.95 8.44
N HIS A 74 -10.93 -12.59 8.16
CA HIS A 74 -9.71 -11.98 7.66
C HIS A 74 -9.37 -12.56 6.31
N HIS A 75 -8.79 -11.78 5.43
CA HIS A 75 -8.41 -12.26 4.11
C HIS A 75 -7.18 -11.53 3.59
N VAL A 76 -6.50 -12.18 2.66
CA VAL A 76 -5.38 -11.62 1.88
C VAL A 76 -5.66 -11.83 0.41
N TYR A 77 -5.53 -10.79 -0.37
CA TYR A 77 -5.63 -10.85 -1.83
C TYR A 77 -4.27 -10.56 -2.45
N TRP A 78 -3.71 -11.58 -3.08
CA TRP A 78 -2.35 -11.60 -3.56
C TRP A 78 -2.26 -11.30 -5.03
N CYS A 79 -1.37 -10.38 -5.41
CA CYS A 79 -0.91 -10.26 -6.78
C CYS A 79 -0.11 -11.53 -7.16
N PRO A 80 -0.35 -12.14 -8.34
CA PRO A 80 0.31 -13.38 -8.74
C PRO A 80 1.80 -13.19 -9.06
N GLU A 81 2.23 -11.95 -9.34
CA GLU A 81 3.60 -11.65 -9.76
C GLU A 81 4.60 -11.72 -8.60
N THR A 82 5.81 -12.15 -8.91
CA THR A 82 6.96 -12.05 -8.01
C THR A 82 7.78 -10.81 -8.36
N PHE A 83 7.97 -9.94 -7.38
CA PHE A 83 8.70 -8.68 -7.55
C PHE A 83 10.13 -8.81 -7.02
N PRO A 84 11.10 -8.06 -7.60
CA PRO A 84 12.49 -8.11 -7.17
C PRO A 84 12.69 -7.56 -5.75
N GLY A 85 13.87 -7.77 -5.18
CA GLY A 85 14.23 -7.30 -3.83
C GLY A 85 14.23 -5.79 -3.66
N SER A 86 14.35 -5.01 -4.76
CA SER A 86 14.25 -3.56 -4.77
C SER A 86 13.15 -3.13 -5.75
N PHE A 87 12.16 -2.39 -5.26
CA PHE A 87 11.00 -1.96 -6.04
C PHE A 87 10.33 -0.72 -5.44
N ILE A 88 9.49 -0.06 -6.25
CA ILE A 88 8.54 0.97 -5.84
C ILE A 88 7.14 0.49 -6.22
N ALA A 89 6.28 0.28 -5.24
CA ALA A 89 4.87 -0.06 -5.46
C ALA A 89 3.97 1.11 -5.08
N GLU A 90 2.99 1.42 -5.94
CA GLU A 90 2.03 2.50 -5.74
C GLU A 90 0.61 1.99 -5.97
N TRP A 91 -0.32 2.48 -5.18
CA TRP A 91 -1.75 2.27 -5.38
C TRP A 91 -2.56 3.38 -4.74
N GLU A 92 -3.81 3.48 -5.12
CA GLU A 92 -4.77 4.34 -4.44
C GLU A 92 -5.71 3.50 -3.59
N ALA A 93 -6.05 4.02 -2.41
CA ALA A 93 -6.99 3.38 -1.50
C ALA A 93 -7.97 4.40 -0.91
N ARG A 94 -9.21 3.96 -0.68
CA ARG A 94 -10.23 4.75 -0.01
C ARG A 94 -10.99 3.89 1.00
N ASN A 95 -11.13 4.39 2.22
CA ASN A 95 -11.90 3.72 3.26
C ASN A 95 -13.41 3.94 3.05
N LEU A 96 -14.17 2.88 3.09
CA LEU A 96 -15.64 2.89 3.01
C LEU A 96 -16.31 2.59 4.36
N ASN A 97 -15.53 2.19 5.39
CA ASN A 97 -16.00 1.98 6.76
C ASN A 97 -15.05 2.66 7.75
N THR A 98 -15.37 3.89 8.17
CA THR A 98 -14.55 4.66 9.09
C THR A 98 -14.76 4.28 10.56
N GLU A 99 -15.62 3.31 10.87
CA GLU A 99 -15.92 2.93 12.26
C GLU A 99 -14.97 1.87 12.81
N ALA A 100 -14.46 1.00 11.93
CA ALA A 100 -13.50 -0.03 12.32
C ALA A 100 -12.69 -0.52 11.11
N GLY A 101 -11.63 -1.28 11.36
CA GLY A 101 -10.88 -2.00 10.34
C GLY A 101 -9.37 -1.91 10.52
N LEU A 102 -8.67 -2.72 9.74
CA LEU A 102 -7.22 -2.70 9.65
C LEU A 102 -6.78 -3.18 8.28
N CYS A 103 -6.00 -2.34 7.58
CA CYS A 103 -5.38 -2.66 6.31
C CYS A 103 -3.88 -2.90 6.46
N ILE A 104 -3.42 -3.96 5.83
CA ILE A 104 -2.02 -4.37 5.80
C ILE A 104 -1.60 -4.61 4.35
N VAL A 105 -0.38 -4.25 4.00
CA VAL A 105 0.29 -4.75 2.81
C VAL A 105 1.38 -5.73 3.23
N PHE A 106 1.33 -6.96 2.67
CA PHE A 106 2.44 -7.90 2.71
C PHE A 106 3.33 -7.70 1.49
N PHE A 107 4.64 -7.85 1.64
CA PHE A 107 5.59 -7.74 0.53
C PHE A 107 6.84 -8.58 0.79
N SER A 108 7.62 -8.82 -0.25
CA SER A 108 8.73 -9.78 -0.23
C SER A 108 8.28 -11.14 0.35
N ALA A 109 7.03 -11.55 0.03
CA ALA A 109 6.46 -12.79 0.53
C ALA A 109 6.94 -13.98 -0.31
N MET A 110 7.71 -14.86 0.32
CA MET A 110 8.35 -16.01 -0.31
C MET A 110 8.47 -17.16 0.70
N GLY A 111 8.50 -18.38 0.23
CA GLY A 111 8.89 -19.52 1.04
C GLY A 111 10.29 -19.36 1.63
N LYS A 112 10.53 -19.94 2.79
CA LYS A 112 11.80 -19.76 3.53
C LYS A 112 13.02 -20.24 2.75
N ASN A 113 12.85 -21.21 1.84
CA ASN A 113 13.90 -21.72 0.98
C ASN A 113 13.75 -21.26 -0.48
N GLY A 114 12.98 -20.19 -0.73
CA GLY A 114 12.75 -19.65 -2.07
C GLY A 114 11.56 -20.24 -2.81
N GLU A 115 10.71 -21.05 -2.14
CA GLU A 115 9.51 -21.61 -2.77
C GLU A 115 8.50 -20.51 -3.12
N ASP A 116 7.83 -20.61 -4.27
CA ASP A 116 6.67 -19.77 -4.56
C ASP A 116 5.55 -20.12 -3.57
N ILE A 117 4.95 -19.10 -2.97
CA ILE A 117 3.89 -19.30 -1.98
C ILE A 117 2.60 -19.88 -2.56
N PHE A 118 2.46 -19.96 -3.88
CA PHE A 118 1.33 -20.57 -4.58
C PHE A 118 1.62 -21.97 -5.11
N GLU A 119 2.80 -22.50 -4.86
CA GLU A 119 3.06 -23.90 -5.20
C GLU A 119 2.06 -24.83 -4.48
N PRO A 120 1.56 -25.88 -5.13
CA PRO A 120 0.59 -26.79 -4.53
C PRO A 120 1.08 -27.49 -3.25
N THR A 121 2.40 -27.58 -3.06
CA THR A 121 3.05 -28.16 -1.88
C THR A 121 3.24 -27.18 -0.75
N PHE A 122 2.98 -25.88 -0.99
CA PHE A 122 3.11 -24.87 0.05
C PHE A 122 1.93 -24.98 1.05
N PRO A 123 2.15 -24.72 2.35
CA PRO A 123 1.10 -24.83 3.35
C PRO A 123 -0.12 -23.95 3.04
N PHE A 124 -1.29 -24.55 3.17
CA PHE A 124 -2.57 -23.86 2.98
C PHE A 124 -2.73 -22.65 3.93
N ARG A 125 -3.30 -21.57 3.44
CA ARG A 125 -3.59 -20.35 4.18
C ARG A 125 -5.01 -19.91 3.89
N ASP A 126 -5.72 -19.53 4.95
CA ASP A 126 -7.16 -19.26 4.94
C ASP A 126 -7.51 -17.85 5.46
N GLY A 127 -6.55 -16.92 5.45
CA GLY A 127 -6.72 -15.60 6.04
C GLY A 127 -6.35 -15.51 7.53
N THR A 128 -6.18 -16.64 8.22
CA THR A 128 -5.74 -16.67 9.63
C THR A 128 -4.36 -16.02 9.78
N PHE A 129 -4.25 -15.00 10.63
CA PHE A 129 -3.09 -14.13 10.68
C PHE A 129 -1.78 -14.85 11.03
N SER A 130 -1.85 -15.87 11.90
CA SER A 130 -0.67 -16.65 12.27
C SER A 130 -0.05 -17.41 11.11
N HIS A 131 -0.83 -17.79 10.08
CA HIS A 131 -0.31 -18.44 8.90
C HIS A 131 0.68 -17.58 8.10
N TYR A 132 0.60 -16.26 8.23
CA TYR A 132 1.49 -15.29 7.58
C TYR A 132 2.60 -14.77 8.48
N THR A 133 2.40 -14.81 9.80
CA THR A 133 3.28 -14.09 10.73
C THR A 133 4.09 -15.00 11.64
N LYS A 134 3.62 -16.25 11.85
CA LYS A 134 4.26 -17.24 12.72
C LYS A 134 4.61 -18.53 11.98
N SER A 135 4.27 -18.65 10.70
CA SER A 135 4.62 -19.80 9.91
C SER A 135 6.13 -19.94 9.79
N GLU A 136 6.65 -21.15 10.05
CA GLU A 136 8.06 -21.44 9.82
C GLU A 136 8.41 -21.60 8.32
N LYS A 137 7.41 -21.60 7.44
CA LYS A 137 7.58 -21.80 6.01
C LYS A 137 7.55 -20.50 5.19
N LEU A 138 6.94 -19.43 5.71
CA LEU A 138 6.73 -18.17 5.00
C LEU A 138 7.55 -17.04 5.63
N ASN A 139 8.35 -16.36 4.81
CA ASN A 139 8.95 -15.10 5.15
C ASN A 139 8.24 -13.96 4.43
N CYS A 140 8.02 -12.84 5.10
CA CYS A 140 7.53 -11.60 4.48
C CYS A 140 7.75 -10.40 5.40
N TYR A 141 7.75 -9.21 4.84
CA TYR A 141 7.47 -8.00 5.60
C TYR A 141 5.98 -7.71 5.55
N HIS A 142 5.47 -6.99 6.55
CA HIS A 142 4.17 -6.36 6.42
C HIS A 142 4.10 -5.00 7.09
N ILE A 143 3.31 -4.10 6.49
CA ILE A 143 3.00 -2.78 7.04
C ILE A 143 1.51 -2.68 7.26
N SER A 144 1.08 -2.39 8.50
CA SER A 144 -0.28 -1.90 8.75
C SER A 144 -0.30 -0.39 8.55
N TYR A 145 -0.99 0.07 7.51
CA TYR A 145 -1.07 1.48 7.11
C TYR A 145 -2.43 2.14 7.42
N TYR A 146 -3.37 1.37 7.91
CA TYR A 146 -4.63 1.82 8.49
C TYR A 146 -4.98 0.92 9.67
N ALA A 147 -5.34 1.51 10.80
CA ALA A 147 -5.77 0.75 11.97
C ALA A 147 -6.79 1.56 12.78
N ASN A 148 -8.00 1.04 12.89
CA ASN A 148 -9.09 1.54 13.72
C ASN A 148 -9.76 0.35 14.40
N GLY A 149 -9.21 -0.11 15.52
CA GLY A 149 -9.75 -1.28 16.24
C GLY A 149 -10.88 -0.88 17.18
N ARG A 150 -12.05 -1.50 17.07
CA ARG A 150 -13.17 -1.32 18.01
C ARG A 150 -12.73 -1.54 19.47
N ASP A 151 -11.91 -2.57 19.68
CA ASP A 151 -11.44 -2.98 21.03
C ASP A 151 -10.19 -2.23 21.49
N LYS A 152 -9.60 -1.41 20.64
CA LYS A 152 -8.37 -0.67 20.91
C LYS A 152 -8.43 0.71 20.26
N PRO A 153 -9.32 1.58 20.73
CA PRO A 153 -9.40 2.95 20.23
C PRO A 153 -8.05 3.65 20.44
N GLY A 154 -7.59 4.39 19.44
CA GLY A 154 -6.30 5.10 19.47
C GLY A 154 -5.09 4.29 18.99
N ARG A 155 -5.25 3.04 18.52
CA ARG A 155 -4.20 2.33 17.81
C ARG A 155 -4.16 2.78 16.34
N GLU A 156 -3.78 4.02 16.14
CA GLU A 156 -3.74 4.62 14.79
C GLU A 156 -2.37 4.52 14.13
N ILE A 157 -1.32 4.17 14.90
CA ILE A 157 0.07 4.15 14.42
C ILE A 157 0.34 3.04 13.42
N SER A 158 1.15 3.35 12.42
CA SER A 158 1.63 2.39 11.44
C SER A 158 2.67 1.46 12.06
N HIS A 159 2.59 0.19 11.72
CA HIS A 159 3.55 -0.83 12.17
C HIS A 159 4.20 -1.49 10.97
N LEU A 160 5.54 -1.55 10.97
CA LEU A 160 6.28 -2.46 10.11
C LEU A 160 6.72 -3.67 10.94
N ARG A 161 6.51 -4.85 10.40
CA ARG A 161 6.95 -6.11 11.00
C ARG A 161 7.70 -6.97 10.00
N LYS A 162 8.64 -7.76 10.53
CA LYS A 162 9.33 -8.83 9.81
C LYS A 162 8.82 -10.19 10.32
N ASN A 163 8.50 -11.06 9.40
CA ASN A 163 8.00 -12.42 9.61
C ASN A 163 8.94 -13.43 8.90
N SER A 164 9.07 -14.62 9.41
CA SER A 164 8.32 -15.24 10.50
C SER A 164 8.76 -14.66 11.86
N GLY A 165 7.93 -14.87 12.90
CA GLY A 165 8.23 -14.44 14.27
C GLY A 165 7.48 -13.18 14.70
N PHE A 166 6.74 -12.51 13.80
CA PHE A 166 5.93 -11.33 14.12
C PHE A 166 6.70 -10.17 14.74
N HIS A 167 7.97 -10.01 14.37
CA HIS A 167 8.86 -9.02 14.97
C HIS A 167 8.43 -7.60 14.61
N LEU A 168 8.05 -6.80 15.61
CA LEU A 168 7.82 -5.37 15.42
C LEU A 168 9.18 -4.67 15.27
N VAL A 169 9.45 -4.14 14.08
CA VAL A 169 10.75 -3.55 13.75
C VAL A 169 10.69 -2.02 13.65
N TYR A 170 9.51 -1.47 13.37
CA TYR A 170 9.29 -0.02 13.33
C TYR A 170 7.83 0.33 13.62
N GLN A 171 7.62 1.41 14.35
CA GLN A 171 6.32 2.04 14.56
C GLN A 171 6.52 3.52 14.89
N GLU A 172 5.68 4.40 14.35
CA GLU A 172 5.79 5.83 14.66
C GLU A 172 4.45 6.54 14.49
N ILE A 173 4.13 6.97 13.28
CA ILE A 173 2.99 7.85 13.02
C ILE A 173 1.82 7.09 12.38
N PRO A 174 0.60 7.63 12.46
CA PRO A 174 -0.56 7.08 11.76
C PRO A 174 -0.34 6.97 10.25
N GLY A 175 -0.91 5.93 9.65
CA GLY A 175 -1.03 5.80 8.20
C GLY A 175 -2.17 6.64 7.64
N ILE A 176 -3.17 6.01 7.01
CA ILE A 176 -4.41 6.68 6.62
C ILE A 176 -5.14 7.10 7.89
N PRO A 177 -5.60 8.37 8.01
CA PRO A 177 -6.38 8.83 9.18
C PRO A 177 -7.65 8.00 9.35
N THR A 178 -7.97 7.62 10.59
CA THR A 178 -9.04 6.66 10.88
C THR A 178 -10.43 7.10 10.44
N LYS A 179 -10.69 8.41 10.43
CA LYS A 179 -11.99 8.99 10.00
C LYS A 179 -11.96 9.51 8.57
N SER A 180 -10.85 9.32 7.84
CA SER A 180 -10.79 9.72 6.43
C SER A 180 -11.56 8.75 5.55
N ASN A 181 -12.40 9.30 4.69
CA ASN A 181 -13.03 8.60 3.57
C ASN A 181 -12.56 9.17 2.21
N GLU A 182 -11.47 9.91 2.21
CA GLU A 182 -10.84 10.44 1.00
C GLU A 182 -10.03 9.37 0.27
N VAL A 183 -9.64 9.68 -0.96
CA VAL A 183 -8.69 8.86 -1.71
C VAL A 183 -7.29 9.20 -1.24
N HIS A 184 -6.53 8.19 -0.85
CA HIS A 184 -5.13 8.31 -0.48
C HIS A 184 -4.24 7.56 -1.46
N LYS A 185 -3.12 8.17 -1.82
CA LYS A 185 -2.06 7.52 -2.58
C LYS A 185 -1.07 6.86 -1.60
N LEU A 186 -0.86 5.57 -1.79
CA LEU A 186 0.11 4.79 -1.03
C LEU A 186 1.35 4.56 -1.90
N THR A 187 2.54 4.74 -1.32
CA THR A 187 3.79 4.41 -2.00
C THR A 187 4.68 3.62 -1.04
N LEU A 188 4.97 2.38 -1.42
CA LEU A 188 5.89 1.50 -0.73
C LEU A 188 7.18 1.41 -1.54
N ILE A 189 8.31 1.72 -0.91
CA ILE A 189 9.63 1.67 -1.52
C ILE A 189 10.48 0.69 -0.72
N LYS A 190 11.06 -0.26 -1.41
CA LYS A 190 12.13 -1.09 -0.86
C LYS A 190 13.36 -0.97 -1.76
N VAL A 191 14.47 -0.54 -1.18
CA VAL A 191 15.78 -0.47 -1.84
C VAL A 191 16.76 -1.26 -0.98
N ASP A 192 17.16 -2.41 -1.48
CA ASP A 192 17.97 -3.37 -0.75
C ASP A 192 17.40 -3.66 0.65
N SER A 193 18.03 -3.16 1.69
CA SER A 193 17.61 -3.33 3.09
C SER A 193 16.70 -2.22 3.62
N ARG A 194 16.58 -1.07 2.92
CA ARG A 194 15.77 0.07 3.38
C ARG A 194 14.35 -0.04 2.90
N ILE A 195 13.41 0.21 3.81
CA ILE A 195 11.96 0.18 3.58
C ILE A 195 11.38 1.53 3.96
N LEU A 196 10.70 2.15 2.99
CA LEU A 196 10.01 3.42 3.16
C LEU A 196 8.53 3.21 2.79
N MET A 197 7.63 3.89 3.49
CA MET A 197 6.24 3.97 3.09
C MET A 197 5.70 5.39 3.25
N TYR A 198 4.91 5.81 2.28
CA TYR A 198 4.24 7.11 2.26
C TYR A 198 2.74 6.90 2.13
N VAL A 199 1.98 7.75 2.81
CA VAL A 199 0.56 8.00 2.59
C VAL A 199 0.46 9.43 2.09
N ASP A 200 0.03 9.60 0.84
CA ASP A 200 0.18 10.84 0.09
C ASP A 200 1.66 11.27 0.07
N ASP A 201 1.99 12.47 0.52
CA ASP A 201 3.37 12.95 0.61
C ASP A 201 4.00 12.76 2.00
N ARG A 202 3.29 12.14 2.93
CA ARG A 202 3.73 11.96 4.31
C ARG A 202 4.41 10.61 4.51
N LYS A 203 5.70 10.64 4.82
CA LYS A 203 6.48 9.43 5.14
C LYS A 203 6.03 8.87 6.49
N ILE A 204 5.57 7.62 6.49
CA ILE A 204 5.05 6.93 7.67
C ILE A 204 5.95 5.79 8.16
N ILE A 205 6.83 5.27 7.29
CA ILE A 205 7.84 4.26 7.61
C ILE A 205 9.16 4.71 6.98
N ASP A 206 10.25 4.58 7.77
CA ASP A 206 11.63 4.73 7.31
C ASP A 206 12.52 3.83 8.17
N TRP A 207 12.82 2.66 7.67
CA TRP A 207 13.55 1.65 8.43
C TRP A 207 14.51 0.87 7.54
N THR A 208 15.66 0.50 8.12
CA THR A 208 16.68 -0.33 7.46
C THR A 208 16.84 -1.66 8.21
N ASP A 209 16.67 -2.76 7.50
CA ASP A 209 16.91 -4.11 8.00
C ASP A 209 18.42 -4.35 8.14
N ASP A 210 18.89 -4.67 9.34
CA ASP A 210 20.30 -4.97 9.61
C ASP A 210 20.75 -6.35 9.10
N GLY A 211 19.80 -7.14 8.64
CA GLY A 211 20.03 -8.51 8.15
C GLY A 211 20.58 -9.48 9.19
N LYS A 212 20.53 -9.12 10.48
CA LYS A 212 21.16 -9.87 11.58
C LYS A 212 20.17 -10.23 12.68
N LYS A 213 19.53 -9.24 13.30
CA LYS A 213 18.70 -9.41 14.50
C LYS A 213 17.52 -10.36 14.28
N TYR A 214 16.89 -10.29 13.13
CA TYR A 214 15.71 -11.09 12.79
C TYR A 214 15.90 -11.88 11.48
N GLY A 215 17.14 -12.33 11.23
CA GLY A 215 17.52 -13.06 10.03
C GLY A 215 17.84 -12.16 8.83
N PRO A 216 18.19 -12.74 7.67
CA PRO A 216 18.67 -12.02 6.51
C PRO A 216 17.60 -11.05 5.94
N VAL A 217 18.06 -10.01 5.24
CA VAL A 217 17.17 -9.12 4.49
C VAL A 217 16.36 -9.94 3.48
N LEU A 218 15.03 -9.81 3.51
CA LEU A 218 14.17 -10.50 2.55
C LEU A 218 14.30 -9.83 1.18
N GLN A 219 14.42 -10.64 0.15
CA GLN A 219 14.67 -10.20 -1.20
C GLN A 219 13.39 -10.11 -2.02
N GLU A 220 13.31 -10.88 -3.08
CA GLU A 220 12.14 -10.99 -3.96
C GLU A 220 10.93 -11.60 -3.26
N GLY A 221 9.77 -11.45 -3.86
CA GLY A 221 8.55 -12.08 -3.37
C GLY A 221 7.29 -11.37 -3.82
N LYS A 222 6.17 -11.92 -3.39
CA LYS A 222 4.85 -11.42 -3.78
C LYS A 222 4.40 -10.25 -2.91
N ILE A 223 3.43 -9.48 -3.46
CA ILE A 223 2.73 -8.41 -2.75
C ILE A 223 1.27 -8.82 -2.58
N GLY A 224 0.72 -8.62 -1.38
CA GLY A 224 -0.68 -8.92 -1.08
C GLY A 224 -1.33 -7.86 -0.19
N PHE A 225 -2.59 -7.56 -0.48
CA PHE A 225 -3.42 -6.68 0.33
C PHE A 225 -4.21 -7.51 1.34
N ARG A 226 -4.05 -7.19 2.60
CA ARG A 226 -4.77 -7.85 3.69
C ARG A 226 -5.72 -6.90 4.37
N GLN A 227 -6.94 -7.39 4.58
CA GLN A 227 -7.91 -6.74 5.44
C GLN A 227 -8.27 -7.63 6.61
N MET A 228 -8.45 -7.01 7.77
CA MET A 228 -9.02 -7.66 8.94
C MET A 228 -10.55 -7.49 8.93
N GLN A 229 -11.20 -8.18 9.85
CA GLN A 229 -12.63 -8.04 10.11
C GLN A 229 -13.07 -6.55 10.15
N TRP A 230 -14.29 -6.28 9.77
CA TRP A 230 -14.92 -4.94 9.67
C TRP A 230 -14.28 -3.98 8.66
N THR A 231 -13.21 -4.38 8.00
CA THR A 231 -12.54 -3.53 7.02
C THR A 231 -13.31 -3.53 5.71
N HIS A 232 -13.54 -2.34 5.16
CA HIS A 232 -14.09 -2.16 3.84
C HIS A 232 -13.35 -1.03 3.14
N PHE A 233 -12.50 -1.40 2.18
CA PHE A 233 -11.72 -0.46 1.38
C PHE A 233 -11.93 -0.73 -0.09
N ARG A 234 -11.67 0.30 -0.90
CA ARG A 234 -11.51 0.13 -2.33
C ARG A 234 -10.14 0.57 -2.78
N TYR A 235 -9.67 -0.09 -3.85
CA TYR A 235 -8.33 0.04 -4.39
C TYR A 235 -8.39 0.26 -5.90
N ARG A 236 -7.39 0.99 -6.43
CA ARG A 236 -7.15 1.09 -7.88
C ARG A 236 -5.70 1.47 -8.18
N ASN A 237 -5.35 1.42 -9.48
CA ASN A 237 -4.08 1.91 -10.00
C ASN A 237 -2.84 1.28 -9.33
N PHE A 238 -2.87 -0.04 -9.11
CA PHE A 238 -1.72 -0.74 -8.57
C PHE A 238 -0.60 -0.85 -9.61
N LYS A 239 0.57 -0.26 -9.31
CA LYS A 239 1.74 -0.24 -10.18
C LYS A 239 2.99 -0.60 -9.40
N VAL A 240 3.88 -1.36 -10.02
CA VAL A 240 5.19 -1.67 -9.46
C VAL A 240 6.27 -1.30 -10.46
N TYR A 241 7.29 -0.60 -10.01
CA TYR A 241 8.44 -0.15 -10.79
C TYR A 241 9.73 -0.74 -10.24
N ALA A 242 10.69 -1.01 -11.12
CA ALA A 242 12.07 -1.19 -10.69
C ALA A 242 12.61 0.12 -10.08
N VAL A 243 13.54 0.01 -9.16
CA VAL A 243 14.30 1.18 -8.68
C VAL A 243 15.35 1.51 -9.72
N LYS A 244 15.49 2.78 -10.08
CA LYS A 244 16.56 3.26 -10.95
C LYS A 244 17.78 3.56 -10.09
N ASN A 245 18.87 2.88 -10.40
CA ASN A 245 20.20 3.20 -9.85
C ASN A 245 20.71 4.55 -10.32
#